data_76d2b3c335075b1f05aa290af1cbc262
#
_entry.id   76d2b3c335075b1f05aa290af1cbc262
#
_cell.length_a   1.000
_cell.length_b   1.000
_cell.length_c   1.000
_cell.angle_alpha   90.00
_cell.angle_beta   90.00
_cell.angle_gamma   90.00
#
_symmetry.space_group_name_H-M   'P 1'
#
loop_
_entity.id
_entity.type
_entity.pdbx_description
1 polymer ?
#
loop_
_entity_poly.entity_id
_entity_poly.type
_entity_poly.pdbx_seq_one_letter_code
_entity_poly.pdbx_strand_id
1 'polypeptide(L)'
;GNNANARANDGSVSGISIGDYSQSRALGIGLGHYAQSEEIGAIAVGSAAKAKGFNSLAMMRQSAAEGEFSAALGTASWAKGNGSFAMGYSATAKADQSIAIGAAETIKLPGQQHGTPSAQYNANGNTVTEGVRSLAFGTKARTSTAAADSMAFGSSSSTGGANAVAMGYSANASAENAFAIGNTAQSSAQNAVAMGKSANASGVSSFAMGSSSNAAGADAIAMGSSSQAKLSNSIALGGNAKSLGADALALGGAANASKDGAIAIGKEAKANNTNTTAIGLGATVTGTNSMA
;
A
#
# COMPACT_ATOMS: atom_id res chain seq x y z
N GLY A 1 23.16 15.60 -33.16
CA GLY A 1 24.25 15.45 -32.20
C GLY A 1 25.30 14.44 -32.66
N ASN A 2 26.44 14.44 -32.02
CA ASN A 2 27.50 13.47 -32.28
C ASN A 2 26.96 12.05 -32.07
N ASN A 3 27.19 11.13 -33.07
CA ASN A 3 26.73 9.74 -33.01
C ASN A 3 25.22 9.57 -32.75
N ALA A 4 24.37 10.54 -33.10
CA ALA A 4 22.93 10.33 -33.13
C ALA A 4 22.56 9.32 -34.21
N ASN A 5 21.79 8.28 -33.89
CA ASN A 5 21.50 7.18 -34.77
C ASN A 5 20.00 6.84 -34.80
N ALA A 6 19.36 7.12 -35.92
CA ALA A 6 17.99 6.72 -36.20
C ALA A 6 18.00 5.52 -37.16
N ARG A 7 17.56 4.33 -36.70
CA ARG A 7 17.58 3.08 -37.48
C ARG A 7 16.20 2.70 -37.98
N ALA A 8 16.11 2.34 -39.24
CA ALA A 8 15.01 1.57 -39.78
C ALA A 8 15.38 0.06 -39.71
N ASN A 9 14.45 -0.80 -39.30
CA ASN A 9 14.75 -2.23 -39.18
C ASN A 9 14.76 -2.99 -40.53
N ASP A 10 14.21 -2.44 -41.60
CA ASP A 10 14.09 -3.12 -42.91
C ASP A 10 13.98 -2.12 -44.07
N GLY A 11 14.40 -0.89 -43.86
CA GLY A 11 14.42 0.14 -44.89
C GLY A 11 13.11 0.90 -45.10
N SER A 12 12.06 0.64 -44.31
CA SER A 12 10.74 1.19 -44.59
C SER A 12 10.35 2.43 -43.73
N VAL A 13 10.74 2.51 -42.46
CA VAL A 13 10.37 3.66 -41.59
C VAL A 13 11.50 4.01 -40.63
N SER A 14 11.92 5.29 -40.62
CA SER A 14 12.96 5.78 -39.73
C SER A 14 12.38 6.28 -38.40
N GLY A 15 13.19 6.21 -37.35
CA GLY A 15 12.93 6.90 -36.09
C GLY A 15 13.44 8.35 -36.07
N ILE A 16 13.20 9.05 -34.97
CA ILE A 16 13.76 10.38 -34.70
C ILE A 16 14.82 10.27 -33.63
N SER A 17 16.05 10.73 -33.90
CA SER A 17 17.16 10.71 -32.93
C SER A 17 17.83 12.07 -32.86
N ILE A 18 17.69 12.75 -31.72
CA ILE A 18 18.25 14.10 -31.49
C ILE A 18 18.99 14.14 -30.15
N GLY A 19 20.26 14.48 -30.19
CA GLY A 19 21.15 14.54 -29.04
C GLY A 19 22.40 13.68 -29.24
N ASP A 20 23.46 13.95 -28.48
CA ASP A 20 24.69 13.18 -28.59
C ASP A 20 24.47 11.75 -28.09
N TYR A 21 24.91 10.77 -28.87
CA TYR A 21 24.76 9.33 -28.63
C TYR A 21 23.29 8.88 -28.47
N SER A 22 22.32 9.68 -28.94
CA SER A 22 20.92 9.25 -28.94
C SER A 22 20.69 8.13 -29.98
N GLN A 23 19.78 7.21 -29.67
CA GLN A 23 19.43 6.10 -30.55
C GLN A 23 17.92 5.95 -30.64
N SER A 24 17.42 5.63 -31.84
CA SER A 24 16.02 5.27 -32.04
C SER A 24 15.88 4.15 -33.06
N ARG A 25 14.90 3.26 -32.84
CA ARG A 25 14.44 2.28 -33.84
C ARG A 25 13.29 2.83 -34.69
N ALA A 26 12.77 2.00 -35.56
CA ALA A 26 11.65 2.32 -36.43
C ALA A 26 10.45 2.87 -35.64
N LEU A 27 9.85 3.97 -36.13
CA LEU A 27 8.76 4.68 -35.47
C LEU A 27 9.08 5.21 -34.05
N GLY A 28 10.32 5.03 -33.58
CA GLY A 28 10.73 5.46 -32.24
C GLY A 28 11.27 6.88 -32.20
N ILE A 29 11.29 7.46 -31.00
CA ILE A 29 11.83 8.81 -30.73
C ILE A 29 12.87 8.72 -29.62
N GLY A 30 14.13 9.09 -29.92
CA GLY A 30 15.21 9.25 -28.95
C GLY A 30 15.63 10.71 -28.85
N LEU A 31 15.25 11.42 -27.76
CA LEU A 31 15.45 12.86 -27.61
C LEU A 31 16.24 13.16 -26.34
N GLY A 32 17.51 13.51 -26.49
CA GLY A 32 18.40 13.81 -25.36
C GLY A 32 19.74 13.07 -25.46
N HIS A 33 20.71 13.53 -24.68
CA HIS A 33 22.02 12.90 -24.55
C HIS A 33 21.89 11.47 -24.01
N TYR A 34 22.38 10.47 -24.75
CA TYR A 34 22.22 9.03 -24.48
C TYR A 34 20.74 8.56 -24.37
N ALA A 35 19.77 9.27 -24.93
CA ALA A 35 18.39 8.77 -25.00
C ALA A 35 18.33 7.53 -25.92
N GLN A 36 17.69 6.45 -25.48
CA GLN A 36 17.62 5.18 -26.19
C GLN A 36 16.18 4.70 -26.34
N SER A 37 15.68 4.68 -27.59
CA SER A 37 14.45 4.02 -27.99
C SER A 37 14.83 2.70 -28.65
N GLU A 38 14.74 1.60 -27.89
CA GLU A 38 15.32 0.31 -28.27
C GLU A 38 14.34 -0.59 -29.05
N GLU A 39 13.03 -0.29 -29.02
CA GLU A 39 12.00 -1.06 -29.73
C GLU A 39 11.11 -0.17 -30.61
N ILE A 40 10.32 -0.82 -31.48
CA ILE A 40 9.41 -0.15 -32.41
C ILE A 40 8.38 0.68 -31.65
N GLY A 41 8.19 1.93 -32.10
CA GLY A 41 7.23 2.85 -31.47
C GLY A 41 7.61 3.34 -30.08
N ALA A 42 8.78 2.96 -29.56
CA ALA A 42 9.23 3.41 -28.25
C ALA A 42 9.65 4.88 -28.26
N ILE A 43 9.40 5.58 -27.15
CA ILE A 43 9.71 7.01 -27.02
C ILE A 43 10.58 7.24 -25.78
N ALA A 44 11.82 7.70 -25.98
CA ALA A 44 12.75 8.05 -24.91
C ALA A 44 13.09 9.54 -24.98
N VAL A 45 12.64 10.31 -23.97
CA VAL A 45 12.85 11.76 -23.90
C VAL A 45 13.55 12.15 -22.60
N GLY A 46 14.78 12.59 -22.69
CA GLY A 46 15.59 12.99 -21.56
C GLY A 46 17.00 12.39 -21.59
N SER A 47 17.92 12.98 -20.81
CA SER A 47 19.28 12.46 -20.73
C SER A 47 19.29 11.04 -20.14
N ALA A 48 19.86 10.10 -20.88
CA ALA A 48 19.91 8.68 -20.52
C ALA A 48 18.53 8.03 -20.25
N ALA A 49 17.45 8.56 -20.82
CA ALA A 49 16.14 7.91 -20.82
C ALA A 49 16.19 6.65 -21.72
N LYS A 50 15.56 5.56 -21.27
CA LYS A 50 15.57 4.25 -21.96
C LYS A 50 14.15 3.72 -22.12
N ALA A 51 13.67 3.67 -23.36
CA ALA A 51 12.41 3.01 -23.71
C ALA A 51 12.75 1.70 -24.44
N LYS A 52 12.65 0.57 -23.71
CA LYS A 52 13.09 -0.75 -24.18
C LYS A 52 11.94 -1.64 -24.61
N GLY A 53 10.73 -1.38 -24.15
CA GLY A 53 9.56 -2.17 -24.54
C GLY A 53 8.93 -1.65 -25.83
N PHE A 54 8.22 -2.52 -26.54
CA PHE A 54 7.40 -2.16 -27.70
C PHE A 54 6.35 -1.11 -27.29
N ASN A 55 6.25 -0.01 -28.04
CA ASN A 55 5.35 1.13 -27.72
C ASN A 55 5.49 1.67 -26.30
N SER A 56 6.68 1.60 -25.70
CA SER A 56 6.94 2.10 -24.36
C SER A 56 7.33 3.58 -24.36
N LEU A 57 7.12 4.26 -23.21
CA LEU A 57 7.41 5.68 -23.01
C LEU A 57 8.33 5.88 -21.80
N ALA A 58 9.53 6.39 -21.99
CA ALA A 58 10.44 6.82 -20.94
C ALA A 58 10.67 8.32 -21.04
N MET A 59 10.24 9.09 -20.03
CA MET A 59 10.34 10.54 -20.04
C MET A 59 11.04 11.05 -18.79
N MET A 60 11.99 11.97 -18.97
CA MET A 60 12.90 12.56 -18.01
C MET A 60 14.23 11.80 -17.84
N ARG A 61 15.17 12.42 -17.12
CA ARG A 61 16.53 11.90 -16.95
C ARG A 61 16.53 10.51 -16.30
N GLN A 62 17.23 9.56 -16.93
CA GLN A 62 17.43 8.20 -16.41
C GLN A 62 16.12 7.42 -16.14
N SER A 63 15.01 7.84 -16.75
CA SER A 63 13.78 7.03 -16.73
C SER A 63 13.96 5.75 -17.55
N ALA A 64 13.33 4.66 -17.13
CA ALA A 64 13.39 3.39 -17.86
C ALA A 64 12.00 2.76 -17.99
N ALA A 65 11.56 2.51 -19.23
CA ALA A 65 10.35 1.78 -19.57
C ALA A 65 10.76 0.48 -20.27
N GLU A 66 10.72 -0.63 -19.56
CA GLU A 66 11.25 -1.92 -20.05
C GLU A 66 10.16 -2.87 -20.56
N GLY A 67 8.96 -2.81 -19.97
CA GLY A 67 7.84 -3.63 -20.42
C GLY A 67 7.18 -3.08 -21.68
N GLU A 68 6.53 -3.96 -22.45
CA GLU A 68 5.69 -3.58 -23.58
C GLU A 68 4.54 -2.68 -23.08
N PHE A 69 4.23 -1.62 -23.82
CA PHE A 69 3.19 -0.64 -23.47
C PHE A 69 3.38 0.01 -22.09
N SER A 70 4.60 -0.04 -21.53
CA SER A 70 4.87 0.57 -20.22
C SER A 70 5.22 2.05 -20.35
N ALA A 71 4.99 2.80 -19.25
CA ALA A 71 5.35 4.21 -19.20
C ALA A 71 6.09 4.58 -17.90
N ALA A 72 7.25 5.21 -18.03
CA ALA A 72 8.07 5.71 -16.94
C ALA A 72 8.20 7.23 -17.03
N LEU A 73 7.51 7.98 -16.17
CA LEU A 73 7.45 9.44 -16.15
C LEU A 73 8.08 9.98 -14.86
N GLY A 74 9.28 10.47 -14.95
CA GLY A 74 10.00 11.02 -13.80
C GLY A 74 11.48 10.65 -13.79
N THR A 75 12.29 11.48 -13.15
CA THR A 75 13.73 11.19 -13.02
C THR A 75 13.95 9.87 -12.28
N ALA A 76 14.72 8.97 -12.88
CA ALA A 76 15.00 7.63 -12.36
C ALA A 76 13.75 6.77 -12.09
N SER A 77 12.61 7.08 -12.71
CA SER A 77 11.42 6.21 -12.65
C SER A 77 11.63 4.93 -13.46
N TRP A 78 11.03 3.83 -13.03
CA TRP A 78 11.22 2.53 -13.66
C TRP A 78 9.92 1.76 -13.81
N ALA A 79 9.45 1.58 -15.05
CA ALA A 79 8.31 0.76 -15.41
C ALA A 79 8.81 -0.53 -16.09
N LYS A 80 8.84 -1.63 -15.32
CA LYS A 80 9.45 -2.89 -15.76
C LYS A 80 8.42 -3.88 -16.30
N GLY A 81 7.25 -3.98 -15.69
CA GLY A 81 6.20 -4.91 -16.14
C GLY A 81 5.53 -4.44 -17.43
N ASN A 82 4.94 -5.38 -18.17
CA ASN A 82 4.13 -5.07 -19.34
C ASN A 82 2.89 -4.29 -18.95
N GLY A 83 2.57 -3.21 -19.67
CA GLY A 83 1.47 -2.32 -19.34
C GLY A 83 1.63 -1.60 -17.99
N SER A 84 2.82 -1.58 -17.40
CA SER A 84 3.06 -0.92 -16.12
C SER A 84 3.26 0.59 -16.26
N PHE A 85 2.93 1.34 -15.20
CA PHE A 85 3.03 2.79 -15.16
C PHE A 85 3.77 3.26 -13.90
N ALA A 86 4.89 3.95 -14.07
CA ALA A 86 5.67 4.52 -12.98
C ALA A 86 5.76 6.03 -13.13
N MET A 87 5.22 6.81 -12.17
CA MET A 87 5.24 8.27 -12.22
C MET A 87 5.78 8.88 -10.93
N GLY A 88 6.81 9.70 -11.07
CA GLY A 88 7.47 10.39 -9.98
C GLY A 88 8.94 10.03 -9.83
N TYR A 89 9.67 10.76 -8.98
CA TYR A 89 11.09 10.52 -8.74
C TYR A 89 11.32 9.12 -8.15
N SER A 90 12.08 8.29 -8.85
CA SER A 90 12.38 6.89 -8.46
C SER A 90 11.16 6.00 -8.23
N ALA A 91 9.96 6.36 -8.74
CA ALA A 91 8.81 5.47 -8.71
C ALA A 91 9.11 4.19 -9.50
N THR A 92 8.71 3.03 -8.98
CA THR A 92 9.07 1.74 -9.57
C THR A 92 7.86 0.83 -9.69
N ALA A 93 7.43 0.52 -10.92
CA ALA A 93 6.37 -0.43 -11.23
C ALA A 93 7.01 -1.70 -11.82
N LYS A 94 7.17 -2.75 -10.97
CA LYS A 94 7.90 -3.96 -11.36
C LYS A 94 7.03 -5.03 -12.02
N ALA A 95 5.79 -5.16 -11.57
CA ALA A 95 4.89 -6.20 -12.04
C ALA A 95 4.05 -5.74 -13.24
N ASP A 96 3.49 -6.69 -13.97
CA ASP A 96 2.63 -6.43 -15.11
C ASP A 96 1.36 -5.69 -14.68
N GLN A 97 0.92 -4.72 -15.50
CA GLN A 97 -0.28 -3.92 -15.30
C GLN A 97 -0.32 -3.19 -13.94
N SER A 98 0.84 -3.00 -13.31
CA SER A 98 0.94 -2.32 -12.02
C SER A 98 1.19 -0.82 -12.17
N ILE A 99 0.73 -0.03 -11.19
CA ILE A 99 0.80 1.42 -11.22
C ILE A 99 1.49 1.93 -9.94
N ALA A 100 2.62 2.61 -10.09
CA ALA A 100 3.36 3.26 -9.00
C ALA A 100 3.37 4.77 -9.22
N ILE A 101 2.65 5.53 -8.38
CA ILE A 101 2.60 6.99 -8.46
C ILE A 101 3.04 7.58 -7.12
N GLY A 102 4.14 8.32 -7.14
CA GLY A 102 4.69 8.93 -5.95
C GLY A 102 6.20 9.12 -6.10
N ALA A 103 6.80 9.77 -5.14
CA ALA A 103 8.22 10.08 -5.20
C ALA A 103 8.96 9.49 -3.99
N ALA A 104 10.22 9.11 -4.19
CA ALA A 104 11.13 8.89 -3.08
C ALA A 104 11.48 10.23 -2.41
N GLU A 105 11.87 10.18 -1.14
CA GLU A 105 12.52 11.32 -0.52
C GLU A 105 13.87 11.60 -1.20
N THR A 106 14.10 12.84 -1.57
CA THR A 106 15.39 13.27 -2.09
C THR A 106 16.31 13.62 -0.93
N ILE A 107 17.35 12.82 -0.72
CA ILE A 107 18.43 13.20 0.18
C ILE A 107 19.47 13.94 -0.66
N LYS A 108 19.64 15.23 -0.40
CA LYS A 108 20.70 16.02 -0.99
C LYS A 108 22.02 15.61 -0.36
N LEU A 109 22.95 15.12 -1.17
CA LEU A 109 24.32 14.87 -0.70
C LEU A 109 25.01 16.21 -0.42
N PRO A 110 25.74 16.34 0.68
CA PRO A 110 26.49 17.56 1.00
C PRO A 110 27.43 17.97 -0.15
N GLY A 111 27.45 19.26 -0.49
CA GLY A 111 28.34 19.81 -1.51
C GLY A 111 27.86 19.70 -2.95
N GLN A 112 26.67 19.14 -3.23
CA GLN A 112 26.13 19.07 -4.59
C GLN A 112 25.18 20.20 -4.91
N GLN A 113 25.37 20.82 -6.08
CA GLN A 113 24.48 21.86 -6.61
C GLN A 113 23.38 21.24 -7.47
N HIS A 114 22.13 21.72 -7.33
CA HIS A 114 21.06 21.34 -8.22
C HIS A 114 21.38 21.68 -9.68
N GLY A 115 21.02 20.78 -10.59
CA GLY A 115 21.13 21.01 -12.04
C GLY A 115 22.50 20.71 -12.65
N THR A 116 23.49 20.25 -11.91
CA THR A 116 24.72 19.76 -12.51
C THR A 116 24.54 18.36 -13.07
N PRO A 117 25.15 18.00 -14.23
CA PRO A 117 25.06 16.63 -14.78
C PRO A 117 25.58 15.53 -13.84
N SER A 118 26.45 15.88 -12.89
CA SER A 118 27.03 14.97 -11.90
C SER A 118 26.24 14.91 -10.59
N ALA A 119 25.14 15.66 -10.44
CA ALA A 119 24.36 15.63 -9.21
C ALA A 119 23.78 14.22 -9.01
N GLN A 120 24.19 13.55 -7.97
CA GLN A 120 23.66 12.26 -7.55
C GLN A 120 22.60 12.50 -6.48
N TYR A 121 21.45 11.89 -6.66
CA TYR A 121 20.34 11.92 -5.70
C TYR A 121 20.17 10.51 -5.15
N ASN A 122 20.30 10.35 -3.84
CA ASN A 122 19.92 9.11 -3.20
C ASN A 122 18.41 9.10 -2.96
N ALA A 123 17.74 8.14 -3.55
CA ALA A 123 16.34 7.88 -3.28
C ALA A 123 16.21 7.10 -1.97
N ASN A 124 15.52 7.67 -0.98
CA ASN A 124 15.21 6.98 0.25
C ASN A 124 13.73 6.58 0.26
N GLY A 125 13.48 5.30 0.10
CA GLY A 125 12.13 4.76 0.13
C GLY A 125 11.30 5.10 -1.11
N ASN A 126 11.43 4.30 -2.16
CA ASN A 126 10.69 4.44 -3.41
C ASN A 126 9.21 4.05 -3.23
N THR A 127 8.32 4.67 -4.02
CA THR A 127 7.00 4.10 -4.29
C THR A 127 7.16 2.90 -5.20
N VAL A 128 6.71 1.72 -4.77
CA VAL A 128 7.00 0.46 -5.46
C VAL A 128 5.76 -0.41 -5.59
N THR A 129 5.50 -0.93 -6.79
CA THR A 129 4.54 -2.00 -7.02
C THR A 129 5.24 -3.27 -7.46
N GLU A 130 5.06 -4.36 -6.71
CA GLU A 130 5.59 -5.67 -7.03
C GLU A 130 4.49 -6.71 -7.30
N GLY A 131 3.25 -6.44 -6.91
CA GLY A 131 2.09 -7.27 -7.23
C GLY A 131 1.52 -6.96 -8.61
N VAL A 132 1.09 -7.99 -9.33
CA VAL A 132 0.42 -7.86 -10.64
C VAL A 132 -0.90 -7.10 -10.46
N ARG A 133 -1.24 -6.21 -11.38
CA ARG A 133 -2.45 -5.36 -11.35
C ARG A 133 -2.61 -4.56 -10.05
N SER A 134 -1.51 -4.27 -9.35
CA SER A 134 -1.55 -3.55 -8.09
C SER A 134 -1.30 -2.04 -8.26
N LEU A 135 -1.76 -1.25 -7.29
CA LEU A 135 -1.62 0.20 -7.27
C LEU A 135 -0.91 0.66 -6.00
N ALA A 136 0.17 1.41 -6.14
CA ALA A 136 0.79 2.17 -5.06
C ALA A 136 0.73 3.66 -5.37
N PHE A 137 0.04 4.42 -4.52
CA PHE A 137 -0.12 5.87 -4.65
C PHE A 137 0.30 6.58 -3.37
N GLY A 138 1.36 7.35 -3.46
CA GLY A 138 1.91 8.11 -2.32
C GLY A 138 3.41 7.87 -2.13
N THR A 139 4.09 8.80 -1.47
CA THR A 139 5.52 8.66 -1.15
C THR A 139 5.76 7.41 -0.31
N LYS A 140 6.67 6.54 -0.72
CA LYS A 140 6.99 5.27 -0.05
C LYS A 140 5.82 4.26 0.02
N ALA A 141 4.73 4.47 -0.73
CA ALA A 141 3.66 3.47 -0.84
C ALA A 141 4.18 2.20 -1.51
N ARG A 142 3.75 1.01 -1.04
CA ARG A 142 4.29 -0.26 -1.51
C ARG A 142 3.24 -1.35 -1.62
N THR A 143 3.35 -2.15 -2.68
CA THR A 143 2.67 -3.46 -2.77
C THR A 143 3.74 -4.56 -2.90
N SER A 144 3.59 -5.66 -2.16
CA SER A 144 4.51 -6.81 -2.24
C SER A 144 4.23 -7.70 -3.46
N THR A 145 5.13 -8.64 -3.74
CA THR A 145 4.96 -9.62 -4.82
C THR A 145 3.72 -10.51 -4.66
N ALA A 146 3.32 -10.81 -3.43
CA ALA A 146 2.12 -11.58 -3.12
C ALA A 146 0.83 -10.74 -3.21
N ALA A 147 0.94 -9.41 -3.32
CA ALA A 147 -0.17 -8.47 -3.30
C ALA A 147 -0.75 -8.21 -4.71
N ALA A 148 -1.12 -9.26 -5.43
CA ALA A 148 -1.87 -9.09 -6.68
C ALA A 148 -3.22 -8.41 -6.43
N ASP A 149 -3.70 -7.60 -7.38
CA ASP A 149 -4.99 -6.90 -7.31
C ASP A 149 -5.16 -6.01 -6.05
N SER A 150 -4.05 -5.55 -5.47
CA SER A 150 -4.04 -4.80 -4.20
C SER A 150 -3.85 -3.29 -4.40
N MET A 151 -4.23 -2.52 -3.37
CA MET A 151 -4.14 -1.06 -3.41
C MET A 151 -3.50 -0.51 -2.14
N ALA A 152 -2.36 0.18 -2.27
CA ALA A 152 -1.70 0.96 -1.23
C ALA A 152 -1.83 2.45 -1.54
N PHE A 153 -2.71 3.17 -0.83
CA PHE A 153 -3.01 4.58 -1.04
C PHE A 153 -2.67 5.41 0.19
N GLY A 154 -1.64 6.21 0.09
CA GLY A 154 -1.15 7.06 1.17
C GLY A 154 0.36 6.96 1.36
N SER A 155 0.96 7.97 1.98
CA SER A 155 2.40 7.93 2.27
C SER A 155 2.74 6.78 3.21
N SER A 156 3.74 5.99 2.85
CA SER A 156 4.19 4.80 3.59
C SER A 156 3.12 3.71 3.78
N SER A 157 2.01 3.76 3.04
CA SER A 157 1.02 2.69 3.05
C SER A 157 1.60 1.40 2.43
N SER A 158 1.15 0.23 2.90
CA SER A 158 1.66 -1.04 2.38
C SER A 158 0.60 -2.13 2.31
N THR A 159 0.66 -2.94 1.25
CA THR A 159 -0.12 -4.16 1.13
C THR A 159 0.79 -5.37 0.96
N GLY A 160 0.45 -6.47 1.64
CA GLY A 160 1.23 -7.71 1.65
C GLY A 160 0.52 -8.89 1.00
N GLY A 161 -0.80 -8.95 1.04
CA GLY A 161 -1.62 -10.02 0.47
C GLY A 161 -2.41 -9.63 -0.77
N ALA A 162 -2.91 -10.62 -1.51
CA ALA A 162 -3.78 -10.41 -2.66
C ALA A 162 -5.10 -9.74 -2.24
N ASN A 163 -5.67 -8.92 -3.12
CA ASN A 163 -6.91 -8.17 -2.90
C ASN A 163 -6.87 -7.26 -1.65
N ALA A 164 -5.70 -6.98 -1.09
CA ALA A 164 -5.57 -6.16 0.11
C ALA A 164 -5.68 -4.66 -0.22
N VAL A 165 -6.28 -3.89 0.70
CA VAL A 165 -6.41 -2.45 0.58
C VAL A 165 -5.85 -1.77 1.82
N ALA A 166 -4.83 -0.92 1.64
CA ALA A 166 -4.27 -0.07 2.67
C ALA A 166 -4.46 1.40 2.29
N MET A 167 -5.28 2.14 3.04
CA MET A 167 -5.58 3.55 2.75
C MET A 167 -5.31 4.43 3.97
N GLY A 168 -4.34 5.31 3.84
CA GLY A 168 -3.93 6.24 4.90
C GLY A 168 -2.42 6.26 5.13
N TYR A 169 -1.93 7.24 5.89
CA TYR A 169 -0.52 7.32 6.26
C TYR A 169 -0.11 6.08 7.06
N SER A 170 0.90 5.37 6.61
CA SER A 170 1.42 4.14 7.23
C SER A 170 0.33 3.06 7.50
N ALA A 171 -0.77 3.07 6.75
CA ALA A 171 -1.74 1.99 6.80
C ALA A 171 -1.11 0.69 6.27
N ASN A 172 -1.39 -0.44 6.93
CA ASN A 172 -0.81 -1.73 6.56
C ASN A 172 -1.87 -2.84 6.50
N ALA A 173 -2.08 -3.38 5.30
CA ALA A 173 -2.94 -4.54 5.04
C ALA A 173 -2.06 -5.70 4.55
N SER A 174 -1.60 -6.55 5.46
CA SER A 174 -0.53 -7.51 5.17
C SER A 174 -1.00 -8.90 4.74
N ALA A 175 -2.28 -9.23 4.94
CA ALA A 175 -2.84 -10.52 4.59
C ALA A 175 -3.80 -10.43 3.38
N GLU A 176 -4.19 -11.59 2.85
CA GLU A 176 -5.16 -11.71 1.76
C GLU A 176 -6.53 -11.15 2.16
N ASN A 177 -7.15 -10.39 1.28
CA ASN A 177 -8.44 -9.71 1.48
C ASN A 177 -8.46 -8.79 2.73
N ALA A 178 -7.31 -8.33 3.18
CA ALA A 178 -7.22 -7.45 4.34
C ALA A 178 -7.53 -5.99 3.97
N PHE A 179 -8.27 -5.29 4.85
CA PHE A 179 -8.59 -3.86 4.70
C PHE A 179 -8.05 -3.06 5.87
N ALA A 180 -7.17 -2.10 5.62
CA ALA A 180 -6.63 -1.18 6.62
C ALA A 180 -6.89 0.27 6.17
N ILE A 181 -7.84 0.95 6.80
CA ILE A 181 -8.23 2.32 6.44
C ILE A 181 -8.05 3.25 7.64
N GLY A 182 -7.13 4.19 7.52
CA GLY A 182 -6.83 5.17 8.58
C GLY A 182 -5.33 5.35 8.79
N ASN A 183 -4.98 6.41 9.51
CA ASN A 183 -3.58 6.66 9.90
C ASN A 183 -3.10 5.52 10.79
N THR A 184 -2.03 4.84 10.40
CA THR A 184 -1.44 3.68 11.09
C THR A 184 -2.41 2.53 11.38
N ALA A 185 -3.50 2.41 10.61
CA ALA A 185 -4.40 1.26 10.70
C ALA A 185 -3.67 -0.02 10.28
N GLN A 186 -3.93 -1.13 10.98
CA GLN A 186 -3.28 -2.42 10.73
C GLN A 186 -4.32 -3.54 10.58
N SER A 187 -4.27 -4.23 9.45
CA SER A 187 -5.05 -5.44 9.20
C SER A 187 -4.08 -6.56 8.80
N SER A 188 -3.81 -7.47 9.73
CA SER A 188 -2.72 -8.45 9.58
C SER A 188 -3.17 -9.89 9.40
N ALA A 189 -4.47 -10.16 9.44
CA ALA A 189 -5.04 -11.47 9.22
C ALA A 189 -5.95 -11.51 7.99
N GLN A 190 -6.15 -12.71 7.45
CA GLN A 190 -7.02 -12.94 6.29
C GLN A 190 -8.45 -12.47 6.56
N ASN A 191 -9.04 -11.77 5.59
CA ASN A 191 -10.38 -11.19 5.64
C ASN A 191 -10.59 -10.18 6.80
N ALA A 192 -9.52 -9.70 7.42
CA ALA A 192 -9.63 -8.76 8.53
C ALA A 192 -9.87 -7.33 8.03
N VAL A 193 -10.60 -6.54 8.82
CA VAL A 193 -10.93 -5.14 8.52
C VAL A 193 -10.56 -4.24 9.69
N ALA A 194 -9.66 -3.29 9.47
CA ALA A 194 -9.27 -2.27 10.45
C ALA A 194 -9.60 -0.87 9.91
N MET A 195 -10.54 -0.16 10.55
CA MET A 195 -10.98 1.17 10.14
C MET A 195 -10.88 2.18 11.29
N GLY A 196 -9.98 3.14 11.14
CA GLY A 196 -9.74 4.19 12.14
C GLY A 196 -8.26 4.42 12.42
N LYS A 197 -7.94 5.55 13.07
CA LYS A 197 -6.56 5.83 13.46
C LYS A 197 -6.06 4.74 14.42
N SER A 198 -4.96 4.09 14.09
CA SER A 198 -4.36 3.02 14.89
C SER A 198 -5.31 1.86 15.20
N ALA A 199 -6.35 1.65 14.38
CA ALA A 199 -7.19 0.47 14.48
C ALA A 199 -6.38 -0.79 14.15
N ASN A 200 -6.59 -1.88 14.89
CA ASN A 200 -5.86 -3.13 14.72
C ASN A 200 -6.81 -4.33 14.61
N ALA A 201 -6.81 -4.99 13.46
CA ALA A 201 -7.54 -6.23 13.21
C ALA A 201 -6.52 -7.34 12.94
N SER A 202 -6.25 -8.17 13.95
CA SER A 202 -5.22 -9.22 13.88
C SER A 202 -5.77 -10.65 13.94
N GLY A 203 -7.06 -10.83 14.18
CA GLY A 203 -7.74 -12.11 14.06
C GLY A 203 -8.25 -12.36 12.64
N VAL A 204 -8.30 -13.61 12.20
CA VAL A 204 -8.94 -13.98 10.92
C VAL A 204 -10.40 -13.53 10.94
N SER A 205 -10.87 -12.94 9.87
CA SER A 205 -12.22 -12.39 9.73
C SER A 205 -12.61 -11.36 10.81
N SER A 206 -11.63 -10.78 11.51
CA SER A 206 -11.89 -9.81 12.58
C SER A 206 -12.24 -8.43 12.04
N PHE A 207 -13.00 -7.65 12.83
CA PHE A 207 -13.46 -6.33 12.47
C PHE A 207 -13.15 -5.31 13.57
N ALA A 208 -12.25 -4.38 13.33
CA ALA A 208 -11.87 -3.31 14.25
C ALA A 208 -12.27 -1.95 13.67
N MET A 209 -13.27 -1.26 14.24
CA MET A 209 -13.71 0.07 13.80
C MET A 209 -13.67 1.08 14.92
N GLY A 210 -12.87 2.11 14.76
CA GLY A 210 -12.70 3.19 15.71
C GLY A 210 -11.23 3.49 16.00
N SER A 211 -10.97 4.67 16.56
CA SER A 211 -9.59 5.02 16.94
C SER A 211 -9.06 4.07 18.00
N SER A 212 -7.91 3.44 17.74
CA SER A 212 -7.26 2.48 18.65
C SER A 212 -8.13 1.26 19.01
N SER A 213 -9.13 0.92 18.19
CA SER A 213 -9.90 -0.31 18.35
C SER A 213 -9.02 -1.53 18.09
N ASN A 214 -9.24 -2.64 18.79
CA ASN A 214 -8.44 -3.85 18.68
C ASN A 214 -9.31 -5.10 18.64
N ALA A 215 -9.36 -5.76 17.47
CA ALA A 215 -10.02 -7.05 17.27
C ALA A 215 -8.93 -8.11 17.01
N ALA A 216 -8.56 -8.84 18.08
CA ALA A 216 -7.44 -9.76 18.03
C ALA A 216 -7.85 -11.25 17.86
N GLY A 217 -9.05 -11.62 18.30
CA GLY A 217 -9.57 -12.97 18.12
C GLY A 217 -10.08 -13.24 16.70
N ALA A 218 -10.14 -14.49 16.29
CA ALA A 218 -10.84 -14.88 15.07
C ALA A 218 -12.33 -14.54 15.20
N ASP A 219 -12.94 -14.03 14.13
CA ASP A 219 -14.33 -13.56 14.09
C ASP A 219 -14.68 -12.51 15.17
N ALA A 220 -13.67 -11.85 15.74
CA ALA A 220 -13.85 -10.83 16.78
C ALA A 220 -14.30 -9.50 16.20
N ILE A 221 -15.18 -8.79 16.90
CA ILE A 221 -15.69 -7.47 16.52
C ILE A 221 -15.37 -6.46 17.61
N ALA A 222 -14.60 -5.41 17.30
CA ALA A 222 -14.31 -4.29 18.18
C ALA A 222 -14.75 -2.98 17.53
N MET A 223 -15.89 -2.40 17.95
CA MET A 223 -16.42 -1.15 17.41
C MET A 223 -16.51 -0.07 18.50
N GLY A 224 -15.81 1.01 18.28
CA GLY A 224 -15.72 2.12 19.20
C GLY A 224 -14.27 2.51 19.52
N SER A 225 -14.07 3.75 19.96
CA SER A 225 -12.74 4.21 20.36
C SER A 225 -12.18 3.34 21.50
N SER A 226 -10.96 2.81 21.32
CA SER A 226 -10.28 1.97 22.31
C SER A 226 -11.04 0.70 22.72
N SER A 227 -11.99 0.24 21.90
CA SER A 227 -12.68 -1.03 22.14
C SER A 227 -11.72 -2.22 21.93
N GLN A 228 -11.93 -3.30 22.69
CA GLN A 228 -11.06 -4.47 22.67
C GLN A 228 -11.90 -5.77 22.61
N ALA A 229 -11.72 -6.56 21.55
CA ALA A 229 -12.25 -7.90 21.40
C ALA A 229 -11.06 -8.86 21.21
N LYS A 230 -10.70 -9.61 22.28
CA LYS A 230 -9.40 -10.27 22.35
C LYS A 230 -9.40 -11.73 21.91
N LEU A 231 -10.44 -12.46 22.18
CA LEU A 231 -10.52 -13.89 21.88
C LEU A 231 -11.57 -14.17 20.81
N SER A 232 -11.61 -15.41 20.34
CA SER A 232 -12.50 -15.81 19.24
C SER A 232 -13.97 -15.51 19.55
N ASN A 233 -14.72 -15.09 18.52
CA ASN A 233 -16.13 -14.73 18.58
C ASN A 233 -16.47 -13.63 19.61
N SER A 234 -15.47 -12.92 20.15
CA SER A 234 -15.71 -11.87 21.13
C SER A 234 -16.23 -10.58 20.46
N ILE A 235 -17.18 -9.90 21.11
CA ILE A 235 -17.81 -8.70 20.58
C ILE A 235 -17.70 -7.57 21.59
N ALA A 236 -17.05 -6.46 21.23
CA ALA A 236 -16.92 -5.25 22.04
C ALA A 236 -17.50 -4.05 21.26
N LEU A 237 -18.67 -3.56 21.66
CA LEU A 237 -19.36 -2.43 21.04
C LEU A 237 -19.49 -1.27 22.02
N GLY A 238 -18.80 -0.19 21.74
CA GLY A 238 -18.80 1.03 22.55
C GLY A 238 -17.41 1.55 22.88
N GLY A 239 -17.29 2.83 23.18
CA GLY A 239 -16.01 3.41 23.58
C GLY A 239 -15.46 2.72 24.84
N ASN A 240 -14.22 2.27 24.81
CA ASN A 240 -13.53 1.52 25.88
C ASN A 240 -14.23 0.19 26.28
N ALA A 241 -15.16 -0.33 25.49
CA ALA A 241 -15.76 -1.65 25.72
C ALA A 241 -14.68 -2.74 25.63
N LYS A 242 -14.73 -3.72 26.54
CA LYS A 242 -13.76 -4.81 26.64
C LYS A 242 -14.46 -6.17 26.65
N SER A 243 -14.27 -6.94 25.60
CA SER A 243 -14.65 -8.34 25.51
C SER A 243 -13.38 -9.19 25.51
N LEU A 244 -13.03 -9.78 26.65
CA LEU A 244 -11.74 -10.40 26.90
C LEU A 244 -11.77 -11.91 26.90
N GLY A 245 -12.95 -12.52 27.03
CA GLY A 245 -13.18 -13.97 26.93
C GLY A 245 -13.60 -14.40 25.51
N ALA A 246 -13.51 -15.71 25.23
CA ALA A 246 -14.11 -16.29 24.05
C ALA A 246 -15.65 -16.24 24.15
N ASP A 247 -16.33 -16.05 23.01
CA ASP A 247 -17.79 -15.93 22.96
C ASP A 247 -18.38 -14.86 23.90
N ALA A 248 -17.57 -13.91 24.35
CA ALA A 248 -17.99 -12.86 25.26
C ALA A 248 -18.60 -11.65 24.52
N LEU A 249 -19.54 -10.96 25.18
CA LEU A 249 -20.19 -9.75 24.64
C LEU A 249 -20.08 -8.59 25.62
N ALA A 250 -19.46 -7.49 25.21
CA ALA A 250 -19.44 -6.23 25.91
C ALA A 250 -20.14 -5.15 25.05
N LEU A 251 -21.32 -4.72 25.49
CA LEU A 251 -22.13 -3.71 24.79
C LEU A 251 -22.39 -2.48 25.69
N GLY A 252 -21.78 -1.37 25.35
CA GLY A 252 -21.91 -0.11 26.08
C GLY A 252 -20.55 0.53 26.35
N GLY A 253 -20.56 1.84 26.65
CA GLY A 253 -19.33 2.57 26.99
C GLY A 253 -18.68 1.95 28.24
N ALA A 254 -17.42 1.53 28.15
CA ALA A 254 -16.65 0.90 29.23
C ALA A 254 -17.28 -0.42 29.79
N ALA A 255 -18.20 -1.05 29.06
CA ALA A 255 -18.69 -2.40 29.41
C ALA A 255 -17.51 -3.40 29.40
N ASN A 256 -17.49 -4.35 30.35
CA ASN A 256 -16.39 -5.30 30.51
C ASN A 256 -16.90 -6.73 30.70
N ALA A 257 -16.74 -7.56 29.68
CA ALA A 257 -16.98 -8.98 29.70
C ALA A 257 -15.61 -9.70 29.80
N SER A 258 -15.24 -10.14 31.02
CA SER A 258 -13.85 -10.49 31.35
C SER A 258 -13.46 -11.93 31.06
N LYS A 259 -14.41 -12.85 30.96
CA LYS A 259 -14.20 -14.29 30.82
C LYS A 259 -15.09 -14.89 29.74
N ASP A 260 -14.84 -16.16 29.43
CA ASP A 260 -15.55 -16.89 28.37
C ASP A 260 -17.06 -16.94 28.65
N GLY A 261 -17.84 -16.70 27.61
CA GLY A 261 -19.30 -16.64 27.68
C GLY A 261 -19.86 -15.49 28.55
N ALA A 262 -19.03 -14.52 28.97
CA ALA A 262 -19.49 -13.38 29.75
C ALA A 262 -20.26 -12.38 28.90
N ILE A 263 -21.37 -11.85 29.42
CA ILE A 263 -22.22 -10.86 28.77
C ILE A 263 -22.33 -9.61 29.66
N ALA A 264 -21.82 -8.48 29.20
CA ALA A 264 -21.91 -7.19 29.88
C ALA A 264 -22.64 -6.18 28.97
N ILE A 265 -23.88 -5.83 29.31
CA ILE A 265 -24.72 -4.91 28.53
C ILE A 265 -25.07 -3.69 29.38
N GLY A 266 -24.68 -2.53 28.95
CA GLY A 266 -24.89 -1.26 29.65
C GLY A 266 -23.58 -0.50 29.87
N LYS A 267 -23.68 0.81 30.03
CA LYS A 267 -22.52 1.64 30.37
C LYS A 267 -21.90 1.15 31.67
N GLU A 268 -20.60 0.84 31.66
CA GLU A 268 -19.84 0.38 32.85
C GLU A 268 -20.30 -0.96 33.44
N ALA A 269 -21.14 -1.74 32.70
CA ALA A 269 -21.54 -3.09 33.16
C ALA A 269 -20.31 -4.02 33.22
N LYS A 270 -20.24 -4.91 34.24
CA LYS A 270 -19.10 -5.80 34.48
C LYS A 270 -19.54 -7.24 34.71
N ALA A 271 -19.25 -8.10 33.74
CA ALA A 271 -19.40 -9.55 33.84
C ALA A 271 -18.00 -10.17 34.06
N ASN A 272 -17.63 -10.44 35.33
CA ASN A 272 -16.25 -10.71 35.71
C ASN A 272 -15.84 -12.19 35.68
N ASN A 273 -16.79 -13.10 35.55
CA ASN A 273 -16.52 -14.54 35.53
C ASN A 273 -17.18 -15.26 34.37
N THR A 274 -16.85 -16.53 34.18
CA THR A 274 -17.35 -17.38 33.09
C THR A 274 -18.89 -17.54 33.17
N ASN A 275 -19.53 -17.44 32.01
CA ASN A 275 -20.97 -17.54 31.82
C ASN A 275 -21.77 -16.59 32.73
N THR A 276 -21.28 -15.37 32.95
CA THR A 276 -21.99 -14.36 33.74
C THR A 276 -22.68 -13.33 32.84
N THR A 277 -23.83 -12.86 33.29
CA THR A 277 -24.62 -11.87 32.57
C THR A 277 -24.88 -10.65 33.49
N ALA A 278 -24.33 -9.49 33.13
CA ALA A 278 -24.57 -8.20 33.79
C ALA A 278 -25.31 -7.26 32.84
N ILE A 279 -26.53 -6.88 33.16
CA ILE A 279 -27.37 -5.99 32.34
C ILE A 279 -27.81 -4.76 33.13
N GLY A 280 -27.46 -3.57 32.63
CA GLY A 280 -27.83 -2.30 33.23
C GLY A 280 -26.63 -1.39 33.46
N LEU A 281 -26.91 -0.10 33.76
CA LEU A 281 -25.86 0.86 34.07
C LEU A 281 -25.09 0.43 35.33
N GLY A 282 -23.79 0.18 35.20
CA GLY A 282 -22.92 -0.19 36.30
C GLY A 282 -23.21 -1.55 36.94
N ALA A 283 -24.10 -2.38 36.34
CA ALA A 283 -24.39 -3.73 36.84
C ALA A 283 -23.09 -4.54 36.96
N THR A 284 -22.91 -5.24 38.06
CA THR A 284 -21.68 -6.02 38.32
C THR A 284 -22.02 -7.42 38.80
N VAL A 285 -21.48 -8.44 38.12
CA VAL A 285 -21.59 -9.86 38.47
C VAL A 285 -20.22 -10.44 38.76
N THR A 286 -20.05 -11.04 39.92
CA THR A 286 -18.79 -11.66 40.37
C THR A 286 -18.87 -13.17 40.60
N GLY A 287 -20.07 -13.75 40.69
CA GLY A 287 -20.24 -15.22 40.79
C GLY A 287 -20.17 -15.86 39.41
N THR A 288 -19.73 -17.12 39.30
CA THR A 288 -19.82 -17.91 38.04
C THR A 288 -21.26 -18.32 37.76
N ASN A 289 -21.66 -18.45 36.50
CA ASN A 289 -23.02 -18.78 36.05
C ASN A 289 -24.13 -17.95 36.73
N SER A 290 -23.85 -16.67 36.94
CA SER A 290 -24.73 -15.72 37.66
C SER A 290 -25.22 -14.58 36.75
N MET A 291 -26.33 -13.97 37.14
CA MET A 291 -26.92 -12.81 36.41
C MET A 291 -27.30 -11.68 37.38
N ALA A 292 -27.14 -10.43 36.95
CA ALA A 292 -27.64 -9.21 37.63
C ALA A 292 -28.05 -8.14 36.61
#